data_59424468117cb3a4eccd8dcc96995235
#
_entry.id   59424468117cb3a4eccd8dcc96995235
#
_cell.length_a   1.000
_cell.length_b   1.000
_cell.length_c   1.000
_cell.angle_alpha   90.00
_cell.angle_beta   90.00
_cell.angle_gamma   90.00
#
_symmetry.space_group_name_H-M   'P 1'
#
loop_
_entity.id
_entity.type
_entity.pdbx_description
1 polymer ?
#
loop_
_entity_poly.entity_id
_entity_poly.type
_entity_poly.pdbx_seq_one_letter_code
_entity_poly.pdbx_strand_id
1 'polypeptide(L)'
;MNASLPSLRLSVLDQSVAVAGRGQDEAIRQTLSLAQHAESLGYDRFWVSEHHSHPSIVGTAPEVLMAAIAARTHRIRLGSAGVMLPHYAPLKVAEQFRVLDALAPGRIDLGVGRAPGSDGRTAQLLNPDRHASDHFPQHVMELQAWVTGQPLPPSHPGHNVFAYPAGDTSPDVWMLGSSDYGAQLAAHLGLPYAFAWFITDGQGADHALRLYRETFRPSERLAQPKATVCIWALAADTEAEAWRLFESRARWRMDRNLGRIGPMRPPEQAPRDYSVSEQLALAEMKDKAFVGTPSVVAEKLKQLAERLQVQEVVVITWTHDPQAQRRSYELLAHEFALTPQP
;
A
#
# COMPACT_ATOMS: atom_id res chain seq x y z
N MET A 1 -26.56 -10.82 22.64
CA MET A 1 -26.60 -10.96 21.17
C MET A 1 -25.19 -10.67 20.69
N ASN A 2 -24.43 -11.72 20.32
CA ASN A 2 -23.13 -11.53 19.70
C ASN A 2 -23.38 -10.98 18.29
N ALA A 3 -23.20 -9.68 18.10
CA ALA A 3 -23.06 -9.14 16.76
C ALA A 3 -21.84 -9.84 16.15
N SER A 4 -22.05 -10.69 15.14
CA SER A 4 -20.94 -11.27 14.36
C SER A 4 -20.13 -10.07 13.85
N LEU A 5 -18.84 -10.04 14.19
CA LEU A 5 -17.92 -9.05 13.61
C LEU A 5 -18.09 -9.12 12.08
N PRO A 6 -18.19 -7.97 11.40
CA PRO A 6 -18.24 -7.98 9.94
C PRO A 6 -17.04 -8.75 9.41
N SER A 7 -17.24 -9.53 8.35
CA SER A 7 -16.19 -10.34 7.74
C SER A 7 -14.99 -9.46 7.40
N LEU A 8 -13.79 -9.91 7.78
CA LEU A 8 -12.55 -9.19 7.48
C LEU A 8 -12.40 -9.03 5.97
N ARG A 9 -12.28 -7.78 5.51
CA ARG A 9 -12.07 -7.46 4.11
C ARG A 9 -10.60 -7.56 3.73
N LEU A 10 -10.35 -8.04 2.52
CA LEU A 10 -9.00 -8.07 1.96
C LEU A 10 -8.86 -7.13 0.78
N SER A 11 -7.72 -6.46 0.75
CA SER A 11 -7.27 -5.57 -0.33
C SER A 11 -5.87 -5.96 -0.77
N VAL A 12 -5.43 -5.47 -1.92
CA VAL A 12 -4.11 -5.76 -2.49
C VAL A 12 -3.28 -4.48 -2.57
N LEU A 13 -2.00 -4.57 -2.21
CA LEU A 13 -0.99 -3.59 -2.59
C LEU A 13 0.02 -4.27 -3.51
N ASP A 14 0.18 -3.75 -4.72
CA ASP A 14 1.23 -4.16 -5.64
C ASP A 14 2.29 -3.06 -5.80
N GLN A 15 3.55 -3.48 -5.85
CA GLN A 15 4.68 -2.55 -5.93
C GLN A 15 5.43 -2.65 -7.27
N SER A 16 4.88 -3.36 -8.25
CA SER A 16 5.52 -3.63 -9.55
C SER A 16 6.94 -4.16 -9.36
N VAL A 17 7.06 -5.34 -8.75
CA VAL A 17 8.36 -5.89 -8.34
C VAL A 17 9.09 -6.49 -9.54
N ALA A 18 10.29 -5.97 -9.80
CA ALA A 18 11.18 -6.52 -10.81
C ALA A 18 11.83 -7.83 -10.32
N VAL A 19 11.85 -8.84 -11.19
CA VAL A 19 12.45 -10.14 -10.92
C VAL A 19 13.62 -10.44 -11.86
N ALA A 20 14.61 -11.19 -11.39
CA ALA A 20 15.75 -11.56 -12.20
C ALA A 20 15.34 -12.43 -13.40
N GLY A 21 15.93 -12.17 -14.55
CA GLY A 21 15.64 -12.90 -15.78
C GLY A 21 14.46 -12.37 -16.60
N ARG A 22 13.80 -11.28 -16.16
CA ARG A 22 12.70 -10.61 -16.88
C ARG A 22 12.94 -9.11 -17.00
N GLY A 23 12.35 -8.49 -18.02
CA GLY A 23 12.36 -7.04 -18.19
C GLY A 23 11.59 -6.32 -17.09
N GLN A 24 12.06 -5.16 -16.64
CA GLN A 24 11.36 -4.35 -15.64
C GLN A 24 10.00 -3.85 -16.14
N ASP A 25 9.87 -3.61 -17.45
CA ASP A 25 8.62 -3.25 -18.11
C ASP A 25 7.56 -4.35 -18.01
N GLU A 26 7.98 -5.62 -17.92
CA GLU A 26 7.06 -6.75 -17.68
C GLU A 26 6.39 -6.65 -16.31
N ALA A 27 7.09 -6.20 -15.25
CA ALA A 27 6.51 -6.01 -13.93
C ALA A 27 5.34 -5.00 -13.97
N ILE A 28 5.46 -3.93 -14.75
CA ILE A 28 4.38 -2.96 -14.97
C ILE A 28 3.16 -3.61 -15.64
N ARG A 29 3.37 -4.42 -16.68
CA ARG A 29 2.27 -5.13 -17.36
C ARG A 29 1.62 -6.18 -16.44
N GLN A 30 2.41 -6.82 -15.58
CA GLN A 30 1.91 -7.78 -14.59
C GLN A 30 1.01 -7.10 -13.55
N THR A 31 1.37 -5.90 -13.07
CA THR A 31 0.51 -5.09 -12.18
C THR A 31 -0.89 -4.89 -12.75
N LEU A 32 -1.00 -4.51 -14.04
CA LEU A 32 -2.30 -4.31 -14.69
C LEU A 32 -3.13 -5.61 -14.72
N SER A 33 -2.48 -6.70 -15.05
CA SER A 33 -3.11 -8.03 -15.13
C SER A 33 -3.48 -8.57 -13.74
N LEU A 34 -2.68 -8.26 -12.70
CA LEU A 34 -2.98 -8.63 -11.33
C LEU A 34 -4.18 -7.85 -10.78
N ALA A 35 -4.33 -6.57 -11.14
CA ALA A 35 -5.47 -5.76 -10.72
C ALA A 35 -6.80 -6.32 -11.25
N GLN A 36 -6.85 -6.73 -12.53
CA GLN A 36 -8.02 -7.42 -13.10
C GLN A 36 -8.31 -8.75 -12.39
N HIS A 37 -7.26 -9.49 -12.07
CA HIS A 37 -7.38 -10.76 -11.35
C HIS A 37 -7.92 -10.53 -9.92
N ALA A 38 -7.38 -9.56 -9.17
CA ALA A 38 -7.87 -9.20 -7.85
C ALA A 38 -9.35 -8.78 -7.86
N GLU A 39 -9.78 -8.01 -8.87
CA GLU A 39 -11.19 -7.67 -9.05
C GLU A 39 -12.05 -8.91 -9.26
N SER A 40 -11.61 -9.85 -10.11
CA SER A 40 -12.35 -11.08 -10.37
C SER A 40 -12.48 -12.01 -9.17
N LEU A 41 -11.58 -11.88 -8.21
CA LEU A 41 -11.57 -12.64 -6.95
C LEU A 41 -12.38 -11.96 -5.83
N GLY A 42 -12.82 -10.70 -6.00
CA GLY A 42 -13.62 -9.99 -5.00
C GLY A 42 -12.81 -9.23 -3.95
N TYR A 43 -11.56 -8.89 -4.21
CA TYR A 43 -10.80 -7.97 -3.36
C TYR A 43 -11.41 -6.56 -3.39
N ASP A 44 -11.39 -5.88 -2.23
CA ASP A 44 -12.01 -4.54 -2.07
C ASP A 44 -11.25 -3.45 -2.81
N ARG A 45 -9.91 -3.47 -2.72
CA ARG A 45 -9.03 -2.43 -3.25
C ARG A 45 -7.81 -3.03 -3.92
N PHE A 46 -7.30 -2.29 -4.89
CA PHE A 46 -5.99 -2.52 -5.49
C PHE A 46 -5.20 -1.22 -5.44
N TRP A 47 -4.16 -1.20 -4.61
CA TRP A 47 -3.28 -0.06 -4.45
C TRP A 47 -1.95 -0.29 -5.14
N VAL A 48 -1.33 0.78 -5.64
CA VAL A 48 0.00 0.77 -6.24
C VAL A 48 0.93 1.75 -5.52
N SER A 49 2.19 1.37 -5.36
CA SER A 49 3.18 2.22 -4.66
C SER A 49 3.94 3.12 -5.60
N GLU A 50 4.65 4.11 -5.01
CA GLU A 50 5.59 4.98 -5.70
C GLU A 50 6.99 4.81 -5.10
N HIS A 51 7.97 4.46 -5.94
CA HIS A 51 9.38 4.41 -5.59
C HIS A 51 10.22 4.94 -6.74
N HIS A 52 11.32 5.61 -6.43
CA HIS A 52 12.17 6.23 -7.45
C HIS A 52 13.59 5.68 -7.38
N SER A 53 14.21 5.52 -8.57
CA SER A 53 15.58 5.02 -8.71
C SER A 53 15.84 3.70 -7.99
N HIS A 54 14.81 2.83 -7.92
CA HIS A 54 14.85 1.57 -7.19
C HIS A 54 14.82 0.38 -8.16
N PRO A 55 15.89 -0.45 -8.25
CA PRO A 55 15.97 -1.49 -9.27
C PRO A 55 15.06 -2.69 -9.04
N SER A 56 14.49 -2.83 -7.84
CA SER A 56 13.56 -3.92 -7.49
C SER A 56 12.09 -3.51 -7.52
N ILE A 57 11.77 -2.24 -7.23
CA ILE A 57 10.40 -1.75 -7.19
C ILE A 57 10.30 -0.66 -8.24
N VAL A 58 9.64 -0.97 -9.34
CA VAL A 58 9.71 -0.16 -10.56
C VAL A 58 8.43 0.65 -10.84
N GLY A 59 7.46 0.62 -9.93
CA GLY A 59 6.30 1.49 -9.95
C GLY A 59 6.68 2.92 -9.53
N THR A 60 6.83 3.82 -10.51
CA THR A 60 7.32 5.19 -10.28
C THR A 60 6.24 6.27 -10.44
N ALA A 61 5.09 5.93 -11.03
CA ALA A 61 4.02 6.86 -11.37
C ALA A 61 2.66 6.19 -11.09
N PRO A 62 2.22 6.19 -9.82
CA PRO A 62 0.98 5.52 -9.42
C PRO A 62 -0.24 6.05 -10.18
N GLU A 63 -0.32 7.35 -10.43
CA GLU A 63 -1.42 7.97 -11.18
C GLU A 63 -1.54 7.45 -12.62
N VAL A 64 -0.41 7.17 -13.28
CA VAL A 64 -0.40 6.60 -14.64
C VAL A 64 -0.86 5.14 -14.61
N LEU A 65 -0.35 4.35 -13.65
CA LEU A 65 -0.78 2.95 -13.46
C LEU A 65 -2.26 2.87 -13.11
N MET A 66 -2.74 3.71 -12.21
CA MET A 66 -4.14 3.76 -11.81
C MET A 66 -5.06 4.09 -12.99
N ALA A 67 -4.69 5.02 -13.88
CA ALA A 67 -5.46 5.33 -15.09
C ALA A 67 -5.57 4.11 -16.02
N ALA A 68 -4.46 3.38 -16.23
CA ALA A 68 -4.44 2.17 -17.03
C ALA A 68 -5.25 1.02 -16.40
N ILE A 69 -5.24 0.90 -15.07
CA ILE A 69 -6.03 -0.09 -14.33
C ILE A 69 -7.53 0.30 -14.37
N ALA A 70 -7.86 1.58 -14.18
CA ALA A 70 -9.24 2.08 -14.24
C ALA A 70 -9.95 1.75 -15.56
N ALA A 71 -9.19 1.84 -16.67
CA ALA A 71 -9.69 1.47 -18.00
C ALA A 71 -9.94 -0.04 -18.19
N ARG A 72 -9.52 -0.89 -17.26
CA ARG A 72 -9.59 -2.36 -17.35
C ARG A 72 -10.36 -3.02 -16.21
N THR A 73 -10.83 -2.24 -15.25
CA THR A 73 -11.57 -2.68 -14.07
C THR A 73 -12.81 -1.85 -13.88
N HIS A 74 -13.83 -2.38 -13.20
CA HIS A 74 -15.14 -1.73 -13.14
C HIS A 74 -15.66 -1.51 -11.71
N ARG A 75 -15.16 -2.26 -10.72
CA ARG A 75 -15.70 -2.31 -9.35
C ARG A 75 -14.66 -2.06 -8.27
N ILE A 76 -13.50 -2.72 -8.39
CA ILE A 76 -12.44 -2.63 -7.39
C ILE A 76 -12.02 -1.18 -7.19
N ARG A 77 -11.86 -0.76 -5.94
CA ARG A 77 -11.31 0.57 -5.65
C ARG A 77 -9.83 0.61 -6.00
N LEU A 78 -9.37 1.72 -6.53
CA LEU A 78 -8.01 1.92 -6.99
C LEU A 78 -7.34 2.99 -6.16
N GLY A 79 -6.08 2.80 -5.80
CA GLY A 79 -5.41 3.82 -5.00
C GLY A 79 -3.90 3.85 -5.14
N SER A 80 -3.33 4.96 -4.72
CA SER A 80 -1.91 5.07 -4.45
C SER A 80 -1.60 4.65 -3.00
N ALA A 81 -0.47 3.96 -2.81
CA ALA A 81 0.02 3.65 -1.48
C ALA A 81 1.56 3.77 -1.39
N GLY A 82 1.96 5.02 -1.53
CA GLY A 82 1.23 6.29 -1.73
C GLY A 82 2.02 7.26 -2.58
N VAL A 83 1.36 8.32 -2.98
CA VAL A 83 2.07 9.47 -3.57
C VAL A 83 3.04 10.03 -2.55
N MET A 84 4.31 10.18 -2.93
CA MET A 84 5.35 10.80 -2.11
C MET A 84 5.20 12.33 -2.19
N LEU A 85 4.16 12.85 -1.51
CA LEU A 85 3.67 14.22 -1.66
C LEU A 85 4.74 15.31 -1.55
N PRO A 86 5.81 15.18 -0.73
CA PRO A 86 6.88 16.19 -0.70
C PRO A 86 7.63 16.39 -2.03
N HIS A 87 7.49 15.50 -3.00
CA HIS A 87 8.11 15.69 -4.31
C HIS A 87 7.30 16.58 -5.27
N TYR A 88 6.04 16.90 -4.94
CA TYR A 88 5.09 17.47 -5.89
C TYR A 88 4.40 18.72 -5.35
N ALA A 89 3.92 19.55 -6.28
CA ALA A 89 2.94 20.59 -5.96
C ALA A 89 1.59 19.94 -5.64
N PRO A 90 0.99 20.18 -4.44
CA PRO A 90 -0.26 19.52 -4.04
C PRO A 90 -1.42 19.76 -5.00
N LEU A 91 -1.50 20.96 -5.61
CA LEU A 91 -2.50 21.25 -6.65
C LEU A 91 -2.38 20.28 -7.84
N LYS A 92 -1.15 20.01 -8.31
CA LYS A 92 -0.95 19.10 -9.45
C LYS A 92 -1.39 17.68 -9.14
N VAL A 93 -1.09 17.21 -7.93
CA VAL A 93 -1.57 15.89 -7.45
C VAL A 93 -3.11 15.89 -7.38
N ALA A 94 -3.73 16.95 -6.85
CA ALA A 94 -5.18 17.06 -6.81
C ALA A 94 -5.81 16.96 -8.19
N GLU A 95 -5.29 17.70 -9.19
CA GLU A 95 -5.76 17.64 -10.59
C GLU A 95 -5.66 16.23 -11.17
N GLN A 96 -4.52 15.55 -10.98
CA GLN A 96 -4.33 14.17 -11.47
C GLN A 96 -5.37 13.22 -10.88
N PHE A 97 -5.64 13.32 -9.57
CA PHE A 97 -6.59 12.46 -8.90
C PHE A 97 -8.06 12.84 -9.17
N ARG A 98 -8.36 14.12 -9.47
CA ARG A 98 -9.67 14.51 -9.99
C ARG A 98 -9.93 13.92 -11.38
N VAL A 99 -8.90 13.88 -12.25
CA VAL A 99 -8.99 13.19 -13.55
C VAL A 99 -9.22 11.68 -13.35
N LEU A 100 -8.50 11.05 -12.43
CA LEU A 100 -8.70 9.63 -12.11
C LEU A 100 -10.12 9.36 -11.61
N ASP A 101 -10.66 10.21 -10.74
CA ASP A 101 -12.02 10.07 -10.22
C ASP A 101 -13.07 10.27 -11.33
N ALA A 102 -12.83 11.15 -12.29
CA ALA A 102 -13.70 11.27 -13.47
C ALA A 102 -13.66 10.02 -14.38
N LEU A 103 -12.53 9.31 -14.45
CA LEU A 103 -12.39 8.06 -15.20
C LEU A 103 -13.00 6.86 -14.46
N ALA A 104 -12.98 6.88 -13.12
CA ALA A 104 -13.48 5.81 -12.25
C ALA A 104 -14.25 6.40 -11.05
N PRO A 105 -15.44 6.97 -11.26
CA PRO A 105 -16.16 7.74 -10.23
C PRO A 105 -16.39 6.93 -8.95
N GLY A 106 -16.01 7.54 -7.80
CA GLY A 106 -16.21 6.98 -6.47
C GLY A 106 -15.31 5.79 -6.11
N ARG A 107 -14.39 5.38 -7.00
CA ARG A 107 -13.48 4.25 -6.78
C ARG A 107 -12.03 4.66 -6.42
N ILE A 108 -11.73 5.93 -6.30
CA ILE A 108 -10.35 6.42 -6.17
C ILE A 108 -9.97 6.69 -4.73
N ASP A 109 -8.83 6.11 -4.33
CA ASP A 109 -8.14 6.38 -3.06
C ASP A 109 -6.83 7.13 -3.34
N LEU A 110 -6.66 8.30 -2.75
CA LEU A 110 -5.43 9.07 -2.80
C LEU A 110 -4.64 8.85 -1.50
N GLY A 111 -3.83 7.82 -1.47
CA GLY A 111 -2.91 7.59 -0.37
C GLY A 111 -1.67 8.47 -0.51
N VAL A 112 -1.30 9.17 0.55
CA VAL A 112 -0.14 10.05 0.59
C VAL A 112 0.84 9.67 1.68
N GLY A 113 2.14 9.78 1.37
CA GLY A 113 3.25 9.53 2.29
C GLY A 113 4.19 10.73 2.39
N ARG A 114 4.85 10.85 3.55
CA ARG A 114 5.88 11.88 3.78
C ARG A 114 7.28 11.41 3.37
N ALA A 115 7.52 10.11 3.37
CA ALA A 115 8.81 9.54 3.03
C ALA A 115 9.17 9.81 1.55
N PRO A 116 10.46 9.91 1.21
CA PRO A 116 10.86 10.23 -0.17
C PRO A 116 10.70 9.06 -1.17
N GLY A 117 10.44 7.84 -0.73
CA GLY A 117 10.35 6.67 -1.62
C GLY A 117 11.64 6.36 -2.39
N SER A 118 12.78 6.94 -1.97
CA SER A 118 14.07 6.87 -2.65
C SER A 118 15.22 7.20 -1.69
N ASP A 119 16.46 7.17 -2.20
CA ASP A 119 17.62 7.76 -1.52
C ASP A 119 17.59 9.30 -1.56
N GLY A 120 18.43 9.93 -0.70
CA GLY A 120 18.46 11.39 -0.54
C GLY A 120 18.90 12.15 -1.81
N ARG A 121 19.74 11.55 -2.68
CA ARG A 121 20.18 12.16 -3.95
C ARG A 121 19.03 12.19 -4.95
N THR A 122 18.33 11.08 -5.08
CA THR A 122 17.15 10.96 -5.94
C THR A 122 16.04 11.91 -5.47
N ALA A 123 15.78 11.96 -4.16
CA ALA A 123 14.81 12.89 -3.59
C ALA A 123 15.12 14.37 -3.94
N GLN A 124 16.40 14.76 -3.85
CA GLN A 124 16.83 16.13 -4.21
C GLN A 124 16.71 16.44 -5.71
N LEU A 125 16.78 15.42 -6.58
CA LEU A 125 16.56 15.61 -8.02
C LEU A 125 15.06 15.74 -8.34
N LEU A 126 14.20 15.09 -7.59
CA LEU A 126 12.74 15.19 -7.76
C LEU A 126 12.21 16.51 -7.20
N ASN A 127 12.68 16.91 -6.02
CA ASN A 127 12.38 18.22 -5.45
C ASN A 127 13.64 18.79 -4.78
N PRO A 128 14.20 19.92 -5.28
CA PRO A 128 15.39 20.55 -4.71
C PRO A 128 15.15 21.17 -3.34
N ASP A 129 13.90 21.42 -2.93
CA ASP A 129 13.57 21.92 -1.60
C ASP A 129 13.79 20.87 -0.53
N ARG A 130 14.84 21.06 0.29
CA ARG A 130 15.18 20.15 1.39
C ARG A 130 14.19 20.21 2.55
N HIS A 131 13.35 21.23 2.59
CA HIS A 131 12.32 21.44 3.62
C HIS A 131 10.91 21.04 3.16
N ALA A 132 10.78 20.46 1.97
CA ALA A 132 9.48 20.06 1.43
C ALA A 132 8.70 19.15 2.40
N SER A 133 9.39 18.27 3.14
CA SER A 133 8.75 17.39 4.15
C SER A 133 8.23 18.15 5.38
N ASP A 134 8.71 19.36 5.65
CA ASP A 134 8.25 20.18 6.79
C ASP A 134 6.87 20.78 6.50
N HIS A 135 6.55 20.99 5.22
CA HIS A 135 5.27 21.50 4.74
C HIS A 135 4.22 20.39 4.53
N PHE A 136 4.57 19.12 4.77
CA PHE A 136 3.68 17.99 4.51
C PHE A 136 2.28 18.11 5.14
N PRO A 137 2.11 18.53 6.42
CA PRO A 137 0.78 18.70 7.00
C PRO A 137 -0.08 19.73 6.26
N GLN A 138 0.52 20.86 5.87
CA GLN A 138 -0.15 21.91 5.11
C GLN A 138 -0.52 21.38 3.72
N HIS A 139 0.40 20.71 3.02
CA HIS A 139 0.15 20.14 1.70
C HIS A 139 -0.99 19.11 1.72
N VAL A 140 -1.12 18.33 2.79
CA VAL A 140 -2.24 17.39 2.94
C VAL A 140 -3.58 18.13 3.11
N MET A 141 -3.62 19.22 3.89
CA MET A 141 -4.83 20.06 4.03
C MET A 141 -5.22 20.70 2.70
N GLU A 142 -4.25 21.27 1.99
CA GLU A 142 -4.46 21.85 0.64
C GLU A 142 -5.00 20.80 -0.33
N LEU A 143 -4.38 19.62 -0.35
CA LEU A 143 -4.77 18.50 -1.20
C LEU A 143 -6.21 18.06 -0.89
N GLN A 144 -6.58 17.93 0.39
CA GLN A 144 -7.95 17.62 0.80
C GLN A 144 -8.94 18.64 0.26
N ALA A 145 -8.66 19.94 0.43
CA ALA A 145 -9.53 21.00 -0.04
C ALA A 145 -9.71 20.91 -1.56
N TRP A 146 -8.63 20.80 -2.32
CA TRP A 146 -8.69 20.76 -3.79
C TRP A 146 -9.38 19.51 -4.34
N VAL A 147 -9.11 18.30 -3.80
CA VAL A 147 -9.78 17.09 -4.31
C VAL A 147 -11.26 17.05 -3.96
N THR A 148 -11.69 17.72 -2.89
CA THR A 148 -13.11 17.79 -2.49
C THR A 148 -13.83 19.02 -3.08
N GLY A 149 -13.11 19.91 -3.77
CA GLY A 149 -13.68 21.14 -4.31
C GLY A 149 -14.00 22.20 -3.25
N GLN A 150 -13.48 22.06 -2.03
CA GLN A 150 -13.66 23.04 -0.97
C GLN A 150 -12.66 24.22 -1.15
N PRO A 151 -13.08 25.46 -0.92
CA PRO A 151 -12.16 26.59 -0.99
C PRO A 151 -11.15 26.53 0.17
N LEU A 152 -9.93 26.90 -0.13
CA LEU A 152 -8.92 27.15 0.92
C LEU A 152 -9.29 28.41 1.71
N PRO A 153 -8.78 28.58 2.94
CA PRO A 153 -9.08 29.77 3.76
C PRO A 153 -8.82 31.10 3.03
N PRO A 154 -9.57 32.17 3.30
CA PRO A 154 -9.40 33.48 2.62
C PRO A 154 -8.00 34.07 2.72
N SER A 155 -7.27 33.75 3.80
CA SER A 155 -5.87 34.17 3.98
C SER A 155 -4.85 33.33 3.19
N HIS A 156 -5.28 32.23 2.58
CA HIS A 156 -4.40 31.34 1.82
C HIS A 156 -4.17 31.87 0.41
N PRO A 157 -2.92 31.88 -0.14
CA PRO A 157 -2.65 32.36 -1.51
C PRO A 157 -3.46 31.64 -2.58
N GLY A 158 -3.81 30.36 -2.37
CA GLY A 158 -4.62 29.56 -3.28
C GLY A 158 -6.13 29.60 -3.04
N HIS A 159 -6.67 30.57 -2.27
CA HIS A 159 -8.08 30.62 -1.88
C HIS A 159 -9.07 30.49 -3.07
N ASN A 160 -8.79 31.09 -4.20
CA ASN A 160 -9.64 31.05 -5.41
C ASN A 160 -9.08 30.10 -6.49
N VAL A 161 -8.19 29.18 -6.11
CA VAL A 161 -7.63 28.16 -7.01
C VAL A 161 -8.35 26.84 -6.76
N PHE A 162 -8.82 26.19 -7.83
CA PHE A 162 -9.57 24.94 -7.78
C PHE A 162 -8.92 23.88 -8.65
N ALA A 163 -8.96 22.63 -8.23
CA ALA A 163 -8.54 21.48 -9.03
C ALA A 163 -9.71 21.01 -9.91
N TYR A 164 -9.47 20.85 -11.19
CA TYR A 164 -10.44 20.35 -12.17
C TYR A 164 -10.05 18.95 -12.67
N PRO A 165 -11.01 18.14 -13.20
CA PRO A 165 -12.45 18.45 -13.35
C PRO A 165 -13.21 18.39 -12.03
N ALA A 166 -14.26 19.20 -11.88
CA ALA A 166 -15.27 19.01 -10.84
C ALA A 166 -16.16 17.81 -11.20
N GLY A 167 -16.79 17.18 -10.20
CA GLY A 167 -17.69 16.03 -10.38
C GLY A 167 -18.46 15.71 -9.11
N ASP A 168 -19.44 14.80 -9.19
CA ASP A 168 -20.30 14.40 -8.09
C ASP A 168 -19.57 13.56 -7.04
N THR A 169 -18.46 12.93 -7.40
CA THR A 169 -17.59 12.16 -6.53
C THR A 169 -16.24 12.83 -6.35
N SER A 170 -15.48 12.37 -5.39
CA SER A 170 -14.10 12.82 -5.17
C SER A 170 -13.26 11.72 -4.54
N PRO A 171 -11.93 11.71 -4.76
CA PRO A 171 -11.02 10.75 -4.15
C PRO A 171 -11.09 10.74 -2.63
N ASP A 172 -10.97 9.55 -2.01
CA ASP A 172 -10.76 9.42 -0.59
C ASP A 172 -9.28 9.60 -0.27
N VAL A 173 -8.94 10.62 0.53
CA VAL A 173 -7.56 10.87 0.94
C VAL A 173 -7.20 9.96 2.10
N TRP A 174 -6.13 9.15 1.96
CA TRP A 174 -5.60 8.25 2.97
C TRP A 174 -4.22 8.71 3.43
N MET A 175 -4.02 8.74 4.74
CA MET A 175 -2.68 8.92 5.32
C MET A 175 -1.96 7.58 5.40
N LEU A 176 -0.74 7.51 4.86
CA LEU A 176 0.10 6.32 4.94
C LEU A 176 1.30 6.57 5.85
N GLY A 177 1.66 5.57 6.63
CA GLY A 177 2.81 5.67 7.51
C GLY A 177 3.17 4.38 8.21
N SER A 178 4.32 4.40 8.90
CA SER A 178 4.79 3.28 9.73
C SER A 178 5.23 3.78 11.12
N SER A 179 4.68 4.93 11.57
CA SER A 179 5.06 5.58 12.82
C SER A 179 3.90 6.38 13.42
N ASP A 180 4.07 6.82 14.65
CA ASP A 180 3.11 7.64 15.39
C ASP A 180 2.81 8.97 14.71
N TYR A 181 3.78 9.56 14.01
CA TYR A 181 3.59 10.82 13.30
C TYR A 181 2.44 10.75 12.28
N GLY A 182 2.44 9.74 11.41
CA GLY A 182 1.37 9.55 10.43
C GLY A 182 0.02 9.30 11.08
N ALA A 183 0.00 8.53 12.17
CA ALA A 183 -1.19 8.24 12.96
C ALA A 183 -1.80 9.51 13.57
N GLN A 184 -0.98 10.35 14.21
CA GLN A 184 -1.42 11.61 14.82
C GLN A 184 -1.94 12.60 13.78
N LEU A 185 -1.23 12.73 12.65
CA LEU A 185 -1.64 13.64 11.59
C LEU A 185 -2.95 13.19 10.95
N ALA A 186 -3.11 11.89 10.66
CA ALA A 186 -4.36 11.33 10.16
C ALA A 186 -5.51 11.59 11.13
N ALA A 187 -5.32 11.34 12.42
CA ALA A 187 -6.30 11.57 13.45
C ALA A 187 -6.71 13.05 13.56
N HIS A 188 -5.74 13.96 13.53
CA HIS A 188 -5.97 15.40 13.61
C HIS A 188 -6.77 15.93 12.42
N LEU A 189 -6.49 15.42 11.21
CA LEU A 189 -7.14 15.83 9.97
C LEU A 189 -8.43 15.06 9.67
N GLY A 190 -8.84 14.11 10.52
CA GLY A 190 -10.02 13.28 10.31
C GLY A 190 -9.93 12.41 9.06
N LEU A 191 -8.75 11.89 8.76
CA LEU A 191 -8.44 11.05 7.60
C LEU A 191 -8.35 9.56 7.97
N PRO A 192 -8.68 8.64 7.04
CA PRO A 192 -8.35 7.24 7.21
C PRO A 192 -6.83 7.02 7.22
N TYR A 193 -6.38 6.02 7.98
CA TYR A 193 -4.98 5.72 8.21
C TYR A 193 -4.62 4.29 7.78
N ALA A 194 -3.53 4.12 7.03
CA ALA A 194 -2.98 2.82 6.67
C ALA A 194 -1.56 2.67 7.24
N PHE A 195 -1.39 1.68 8.12
CA PHE A 195 -0.09 1.38 8.71
C PHE A 195 0.69 0.38 7.85
N ALA A 196 1.89 0.75 7.43
CA ALA A 196 2.78 -0.08 6.61
C ALA A 196 3.55 -1.10 7.47
N TRP A 197 2.84 -2.14 7.92
CA TRP A 197 3.39 -3.24 8.74
C TRP A 197 4.63 -3.88 8.10
N PHE A 198 4.61 -4.08 6.78
CA PHE A 198 5.69 -4.75 6.03
C PHE A 198 7.04 -4.02 6.07
N ILE A 199 7.08 -2.75 6.47
CA ILE A 199 8.32 -1.97 6.61
C ILE A 199 9.01 -2.29 7.93
N THR A 200 8.26 -2.35 9.03
CA THR A 200 8.75 -2.45 10.41
C THR A 200 8.54 -3.82 11.05
N ASP A 201 7.99 -4.81 10.30
CA ASP A 201 7.48 -6.08 10.82
C ASP A 201 6.50 -5.88 12.00
N GLY A 202 5.71 -4.82 11.89
CA GLY A 202 4.68 -4.45 12.86
C GLY A 202 5.17 -3.71 14.10
N GLN A 203 6.47 -3.42 14.21
CA GLN A 203 6.98 -2.64 15.32
C GLN A 203 6.27 -1.28 15.39
N GLY A 204 5.68 -0.97 16.53
CA GLY A 204 4.95 0.28 16.77
C GLY A 204 3.49 0.29 16.29
N ALA A 205 3.01 -0.73 15.56
CA ALA A 205 1.66 -0.74 14.98
C ALA A 205 0.54 -0.62 16.03
N ASP A 206 0.61 -1.40 17.12
CA ASP A 206 -0.38 -1.39 18.19
C ASP A 206 -0.48 0.02 18.82
N HIS A 207 0.66 0.66 19.05
CA HIS A 207 0.70 2.01 19.62
C HIS A 207 0.15 3.05 18.63
N ALA A 208 0.62 3.05 17.40
CA ALA A 208 0.20 4.01 16.38
C ALA A 208 -1.31 3.92 16.09
N LEU A 209 -1.86 2.71 15.96
CA LEU A 209 -3.29 2.51 15.70
C LEU A 209 -4.16 2.87 16.91
N ARG A 210 -3.71 2.60 18.13
CA ARG A 210 -4.37 3.06 19.35
C ARG A 210 -4.38 4.58 19.42
N LEU A 211 -3.21 5.23 19.25
CA LEU A 211 -3.05 6.67 19.26
C LEU A 211 -3.95 7.34 18.21
N TYR A 212 -4.00 6.77 16.98
CA TYR A 212 -4.90 7.23 15.94
C TYR A 212 -6.36 7.25 16.40
N ARG A 213 -6.85 6.17 17.01
CA ARG A 213 -8.24 6.09 17.48
C ARG A 213 -8.54 7.02 18.65
N GLU A 214 -7.64 7.09 19.63
CA GLU A 214 -7.80 7.90 20.84
C GLU A 214 -7.79 9.41 20.55
N THR A 215 -7.06 9.83 19.51
CA THR A 215 -6.91 11.25 19.18
C THR A 215 -7.69 11.67 17.92
N PHE A 216 -8.46 10.75 17.34
CA PHE A 216 -9.23 10.99 16.12
C PHE A 216 -10.24 12.14 16.28
N ARG A 217 -10.22 13.04 15.32
CA ARG A 217 -11.19 14.15 15.21
C ARG A 217 -12.11 13.88 14.03
N PRO A 218 -13.42 13.76 14.24
CA PRO A 218 -14.36 13.59 13.13
C PRO A 218 -14.25 14.71 12.11
N SER A 219 -14.36 14.35 10.84
CA SER A 219 -14.48 15.28 9.72
C SER A 219 -15.82 15.10 9.02
N GLU A 220 -16.18 16.00 8.11
CA GLU A 220 -17.41 15.87 7.30
C GLU A 220 -17.46 14.56 6.50
N ARG A 221 -16.30 14.01 6.14
CA ARG A 221 -16.18 12.79 5.33
C ARG A 221 -15.97 11.52 6.14
N LEU A 222 -15.54 11.64 7.39
CA LEU A 222 -15.24 10.49 8.24
C LEU A 222 -15.67 10.76 9.68
N ALA A 223 -16.79 10.19 10.07
CA ALA A 223 -17.36 10.38 11.41
C ALA A 223 -16.68 9.52 12.49
N GLN A 224 -16.05 8.41 12.11
CA GLN A 224 -15.40 7.45 13.00
C GLN A 224 -14.01 7.07 12.45
N PRO A 225 -13.03 6.75 13.30
CA PRO A 225 -11.71 6.37 12.85
C PRO A 225 -11.76 5.12 11.96
N LYS A 226 -11.09 5.17 10.82
CA LYS A 226 -10.97 4.09 9.85
C LYS A 226 -9.51 3.77 9.61
N ALA A 227 -9.08 2.57 9.96
CA ALA A 227 -7.69 2.16 9.79
C ALA A 227 -7.58 0.81 9.09
N THR A 228 -6.46 0.61 8.40
CA THR A 228 -6.03 -0.67 7.84
C THR A 228 -4.53 -0.88 8.07
N VAL A 229 -4.07 -2.10 7.83
CA VAL A 229 -2.65 -2.46 7.86
C VAL A 229 -2.23 -3.10 6.56
N CYS A 230 -1.05 -2.71 6.05
CA CYS A 230 -0.47 -3.31 4.85
C CYS A 230 0.56 -4.37 5.26
N ILE A 231 0.30 -5.64 4.93
CA ILE A 231 1.07 -6.78 5.41
C ILE A 231 1.61 -7.57 4.24
N TRP A 232 2.87 -7.97 4.33
CA TRP A 232 3.39 -8.97 3.41
C TRP A 232 2.92 -10.36 3.85
N ALA A 233 2.20 -11.07 2.97
CA ALA A 233 1.71 -12.41 3.23
C ALA A 233 1.85 -13.30 1.97
N LEU A 234 1.99 -14.60 2.17
CA LEU A 234 2.11 -15.59 1.11
C LEU A 234 1.43 -16.90 1.50
N ALA A 235 0.40 -17.27 0.75
CA ALA A 235 -0.24 -18.58 0.83
C ALA A 235 0.18 -19.46 -0.35
N ALA A 236 0.40 -20.75 -0.10
CA ALA A 236 0.60 -21.75 -1.14
C ALA A 236 -0.18 -23.03 -0.82
N ASP A 237 -0.33 -23.91 -1.81
CA ASP A 237 -1.09 -25.18 -1.66
C ASP A 237 -0.51 -26.11 -0.59
N THR A 238 0.80 -26.00 -0.33
CA THR A 238 1.48 -26.73 0.75
C THR A 238 2.39 -25.80 1.55
N GLU A 239 2.64 -26.16 2.80
CA GLU A 239 3.56 -25.43 3.67
C GLU A 239 4.98 -25.41 3.10
N ALA A 240 5.45 -26.54 2.58
CA ALA A 240 6.79 -26.66 1.98
C ALA A 240 6.97 -25.69 0.81
N GLU A 241 5.96 -25.59 -0.05
CA GLU A 241 5.98 -24.66 -1.18
C GLU A 241 5.94 -23.19 -0.72
N ALA A 242 5.12 -22.87 0.27
CA ALA A 242 5.06 -21.51 0.82
C ALA A 242 6.43 -21.07 1.35
N TRP A 243 7.13 -21.92 2.11
CA TRP A 243 8.46 -21.61 2.61
C TRP A 243 9.52 -21.57 1.52
N ARG A 244 9.41 -22.42 0.48
CA ARG A 244 10.29 -22.35 -0.70
C ARG A 244 10.15 -21.00 -1.40
N LEU A 245 8.92 -20.57 -1.68
CA LEU A 245 8.65 -19.27 -2.33
C LEU A 245 9.10 -18.07 -1.48
N PHE A 246 9.00 -18.18 -0.16
CA PHE A 246 9.44 -17.15 0.79
C PHE A 246 10.93 -16.84 0.68
N GLU A 247 11.77 -17.81 0.31
CA GLU A 247 13.23 -17.62 0.21
C GLU A 247 13.62 -16.47 -0.74
N SER A 248 12.88 -16.24 -1.83
CA SER A 248 13.13 -15.11 -2.75
C SER A 248 13.05 -13.77 -2.03
N ARG A 249 12.00 -13.56 -1.22
CA ARG A 249 11.82 -12.32 -0.47
C ARG A 249 12.79 -12.21 0.70
N ALA A 250 13.00 -13.29 1.43
CA ALA A 250 13.93 -13.31 2.55
C ALA A 250 15.33 -12.93 2.09
N ARG A 251 15.80 -13.51 0.99
CA ARG A 251 17.11 -13.19 0.38
C ARG A 251 17.14 -11.73 -0.07
N TRP A 252 16.12 -11.28 -0.79
CA TRP A 252 16.05 -9.88 -1.22
C TRP A 252 16.14 -8.92 -0.01
N ARG A 253 15.45 -9.21 1.09
CA ARG A 253 15.49 -8.39 2.29
C ARG A 253 16.85 -8.37 2.96
N MET A 254 17.53 -9.52 3.05
CA MET A 254 18.91 -9.60 3.55
C MET A 254 19.87 -8.79 2.67
N ASP A 255 19.79 -8.96 1.33
CA ASP A 255 20.62 -8.22 0.39
C ASP A 255 20.39 -6.71 0.50
N ARG A 256 19.12 -6.27 0.61
CA ARG A 256 18.78 -4.86 0.83
C ARG A 256 19.42 -4.29 2.11
N ASN A 257 19.37 -5.05 3.19
CA ASN A 257 19.95 -4.62 4.48
C ASN A 257 21.48 -4.50 4.41
N LEU A 258 22.10 -5.19 3.48
CA LEU A 258 23.55 -5.11 3.17
C LEU A 258 23.87 -4.09 2.06
N GLY A 259 22.88 -3.28 1.62
CA GLY A 259 23.04 -2.32 0.53
C GLY A 259 23.14 -2.94 -0.87
N ARG A 260 22.82 -4.22 -1.02
CA ARG A 260 22.85 -4.96 -2.29
C ARG A 260 21.45 -4.98 -2.90
N ILE A 261 21.02 -3.86 -3.48
CA ILE A 261 19.68 -3.72 -4.05
C ILE A 261 19.69 -4.23 -5.50
N GLY A 262 18.73 -5.09 -5.84
CA GLY A 262 18.58 -5.63 -7.19
C GLY A 262 17.26 -6.37 -7.39
N PRO A 263 16.95 -6.82 -8.62
CA PRO A 263 15.76 -7.62 -8.89
C PRO A 263 15.69 -8.86 -7.99
N MET A 264 14.48 -9.25 -7.63
CA MET A 264 14.25 -10.43 -6.80
C MET A 264 14.65 -11.71 -7.53
N ARG A 265 15.46 -12.56 -6.91
CA ARG A 265 15.96 -13.80 -7.49
C ARG A 265 14.98 -14.96 -7.24
N PRO A 266 15.00 -16.02 -8.09
CA PRO A 266 14.19 -17.20 -7.86
C PRO A 266 14.63 -17.95 -6.59
N PRO A 267 13.75 -18.74 -5.95
CA PRO A 267 14.05 -19.47 -4.71
C PRO A 267 15.28 -20.39 -4.85
N GLU A 268 15.49 -20.98 -6.03
CA GLU A 268 16.58 -21.92 -6.31
C GLU A 268 17.98 -21.26 -6.28
N GLN A 269 18.01 -19.92 -6.37
CA GLN A 269 19.24 -19.14 -6.26
C GLN A 269 19.50 -18.64 -4.82
N ALA A 270 18.65 -19.01 -3.86
CA ALA A 270 18.96 -18.75 -2.45
C ALA A 270 20.24 -19.52 -2.05
N PRO A 271 21.18 -18.90 -1.30
CA PRO A 271 22.37 -19.59 -0.84
C PRO A 271 22.01 -20.80 0.01
N ARG A 272 22.77 -21.90 -0.14
CA ARG A 272 22.64 -23.06 0.74
C ARG A 272 23.40 -22.88 2.05
N ASP A 273 24.46 -22.05 2.02
CA ASP A 273 25.39 -21.85 3.14
C ASP A 273 25.25 -20.41 3.66
N TYR A 274 24.23 -20.19 4.50
CA TYR A 274 24.08 -18.94 5.22
C TYR A 274 25.08 -18.87 6.38
N SER A 275 25.70 -17.72 6.59
CA SER A 275 26.46 -17.43 7.81
C SER A 275 25.54 -17.51 9.05
N VAL A 276 26.12 -17.66 10.24
CA VAL A 276 25.34 -17.72 11.50
C VAL A 276 24.44 -16.51 11.67
N SER A 277 24.94 -15.32 11.33
CA SER A 277 24.14 -14.09 11.41
C SER A 277 22.97 -14.05 10.40
N GLU A 278 23.18 -14.55 9.19
CA GLU A 278 22.12 -14.66 8.18
C GLU A 278 21.09 -15.72 8.57
N GLN A 279 21.50 -16.84 9.18
CA GLN A 279 20.59 -17.86 9.71
C GLN A 279 19.71 -17.31 10.81
N LEU A 280 20.26 -16.54 11.76
CA LEU A 280 19.50 -15.88 12.81
C LEU A 280 18.49 -14.85 12.23
N ALA A 281 18.94 -14.04 11.27
CA ALA A 281 18.05 -13.08 10.60
C ALA A 281 16.92 -13.78 9.83
N LEU A 282 17.22 -14.89 9.16
CA LEU A 282 16.21 -15.69 8.45
C LEU A 282 15.21 -16.32 9.43
N ALA A 283 15.69 -16.84 10.57
CA ALA A 283 14.82 -17.40 11.59
C ALA A 283 13.86 -16.34 12.16
N GLU A 284 14.37 -15.14 12.46
CA GLU A 284 13.54 -14.02 12.91
C GLU A 284 12.50 -13.59 11.86
N MET A 285 12.89 -13.54 10.57
CA MET A 285 11.95 -13.25 9.50
C MET A 285 10.87 -14.32 9.37
N LYS A 286 11.21 -15.61 9.54
CA LYS A 286 10.25 -16.72 9.48
C LYS A 286 9.26 -16.67 10.64
N ASP A 287 9.71 -16.37 11.84
CA ASP A 287 8.87 -16.26 13.04
C ASP A 287 7.77 -15.19 12.88
N LYS A 288 8.12 -14.04 12.27
CA LYS A 288 7.21 -12.92 12.03
C LYS A 288 6.39 -13.03 10.73
N ALA A 289 6.62 -14.06 9.92
CA ALA A 289 6.04 -14.14 8.57
C ALA A 289 4.59 -14.64 8.58
N PHE A 290 3.79 -14.06 7.70
CA PHE A 290 2.45 -14.53 7.32
C PHE A 290 2.59 -15.47 6.12
N VAL A 291 3.17 -16.66 6.34
CA VAL A 291 3.50 -17.65 5.31
C VAL A 291 2.97 -19.00 5.73
N GLY A 292 2.46 -19.79 4.79
CA GLY A 292 1.96 -21.14 5.00
C GLY A 292 0.85 -21.55 4.05
N THR A 293 0.08 -22.56 4.47
CA THR A 293 -1.17 -22.91 3.79
C THR A 293 -2.22 -21.80 3.93
N PRO A 294 -3.27 -21.75 3.07
CA PRO A 294 -4.29 -20.71 3.15
C PRO A 294 -4.90 -20.54 4.53
N SER A 295 -5.23 -21.64 5.20
CA SER A 295 -5.83 -21.62 6.54
C SER A 295 -4.88 -21.05 7.60
N VAL A 296 -3.59 -21.38 7.54
CA VAL A 296 -2.57 -20.84 8.46
C VAL A 296 -2.41 -19.34 8.29
N VAL A 297 -2.33 -18.87 7.02
CA VAL A 297 -2.20 -17.44 6.74
C VAL A 297 -3.46 -16.68 7.13
N ALA A 298 -4.64 -17.21 6.81
CA ALA A 298 -5.91 -16.60 7.15
C ALA A 298 -6.10 -16.46 8.66
N GLU A 299 -5.76 -17.48 9.43
CA GLU A 299 -5.84 -17.45 10.90
C GLU A 299 -4.94 -16.34 11.46
N LYS A 300 -3.68 -16.26 11.02
CA LYS A 300 -2.75 -15.21 11.42
C LYS A 300 -3.28 -13.81 11.07
N LEU A 301 -3.87 -13.62 9.88
CA LEU A 301 -4.44 -12.34 9.45
C LEU A 301 -5.68 -11.96 10.29
N LYS A 302 -6.56 -12.92 10.61
CA LYS A 302 -7.74 -12.70 11.45
C LYS A 302 -7.33 -12.31 12.89
N GLN A 303 -6.41 -13.05 13.50
CA GLN A 303 -5.88 -12.75 14.83
C GLN A 303 -5.23 -11.36 14.88
N LEU A 304 -4.46 -11.01 13.85
CA LEU A 304 -3.86 -9.68 13.76
C LEU A 304 -4.92 -8.58 13.61
N ALA A 305 -5.90 -8.77 12.74
CA ALA A 305 -6.97 -7.81 12.52
C ALA A 305 -7.80 -7.57 13.80
N GLU A 306 -8.09 -8.64 14.53
CA GLU A 306 -8.78 -8.56 15.84
C GLU A 306 -7.93 -7.81 16.87
N ARG A 307 -6.66 -8.18 17.04
CA ARG A 307 -5.73 -7.48 17.95
C ARG A 307 -5.60 -6.00 17.64
N LEU A 308 -5.48 -5.65 16.37
CA LEU A 308 -5.32 -4.26 15.91
C LEU A 308 -6.66 -3.53 15.74
N GLN A 309 -7.79 -4.22 15.91
CA GLN A 309 -9.13 -3.69 15.74
C GLN A 309 -9.32 -3.02 14.35
N VAL A 310 -8.87 -3.71 13.29
CA VAL A 310 -9.06 -3.28 11.90
C VAL A 310 -10.03 -4.22 11.18
N GLN A 311 -10.83 -3.67 10.27
CA GLN A 311 -11.82 -4.42 9.51
C GLN A 311 -11.36 -4.73 8.08
N GLU A 312 -10.16 -4.32 7.74
CA GLU A 312 -9.56 -4.49 6.43
C GLU A 312 -8.06 -4.72 6.57
N VAL A 313 -7.52 -5.64 5.80
CA VAL A 313 -6.08 -5.89 5.68
C VAL A 313 -5.69 -5.78 4.20
N VAL A 314 -4.66 -5.00 3.93
CA VAL A 314 -4.06 -4.88 2.60
C VAL A 314 -2.89 -5.86 2.50
N VAL A 315 -3.00 -6.82 1.59
CA VAL A 315 -2.00 -7.88 1.41
C VAL A 315 -1.02 -7.50 0.30
N ILE A 316 0.26 -7.67 0.57
CA ILE A 316 1.34 -7.58 -0.40
C ILE A 316 1.94 -8.98 -0.56
N THR A 317 1.99 -9.48 -1.79
CA THR A 317 2.62 -10.78 -2.08
C THR A 317 3.72 -10.61 -3.11
N TRP A 318 4.95 -10.97 -2.74
CA TRP A 318 6.09 -10.97 -3.63
C TRP A 318 6.56 -12.39 -3.88
N THR A 319 6.60 -12.80 -5.13
CA THR A 319 7.19 -14.05 -5.59
C THR A 319 7.98 -13.80 -6.87
N HIS A 320 8.98 -14.62 -7.14
CA HIS A 320 9.69 -14.55 -8.42
C HIS A 320 8.79 -15.00 -9.57
N ASP A 321 7.97 -16.04 -9.35
CA ASP A 321 6.99 -16.51 -10.32
C ASP A 321 5.66 -15.78 -10.16
N PRO A 322 5.15 -15.07 -11.19
CA PRO A 322 3.87 -14.38 -11.14
C PRO A 322 2.67 -15.32 -11.03
N GLN A 323 2.80 -16.58 -11.45
CA GLN A 323 1.71 -17.56 -11.25
C GLN A 323 1.58 -17.93 -9.77
N ALA A 324 2.71 -18.08 -9.06
CA ALA A 324 2.69 -18.29 -7.61
C ALA A 324 2.10 -17.09 -6.86
N GLN A 325 2.34 -15.85 -7.32
CA GLN A 325 1.71 -14.65 -6.77
C GLN A 325 0.19 -14.71 -6.94
N ARG A 326 -0.29 -14.97 -8.14
CA ARG A 326 -1.73 -15.10 -8.43
C ARG A 326 -2.36 -16.20 -7.61
N ARG A 327 -1.71 -17.37 -7.54
CA ARG A 327 -2.17 -18.51 -6.76
C ARG A 327 -2.34 -18.17 -5.29
N SER A 328 -1.41 -17.40 -4.71
CA SER A 328 -1.52 -16.93 -3.34
C SER A 328 -2.78 -16.07 -3.12
N TYR A 329 -3.08 -15.16 -4.03
CA TYR A 329 -4.31 -14.35 -3.93
C TYR A 329 -5.59 -15.19 -4.15
N GLU A 330 -5.59 -16.17 -5.05
CA GLU A 330 -6.71 -17.10 -5.23
C GLU A 330 -7.00 -17.89 -3.95
N LEU A 331 -5.95 -18.44 -3.35
CA LEU A 331 -6.04 -19.22 -2.11
C LEU A 331 -6.62 -18.39 -0.96
N LEU A 332 -6.14 -17.16 -0.79
CA LEU A 332 -6.65 -16.25 0.23
C LEU A 332 -8.09 -15.82 -0.07
N ALA A 333 -8.42 -15.50 -1.30
CA ALA A 333 -9.80 -15.16 -1.68
C ALA A 333 -10.78 -16.28 -1.38
N HIS A 334 -10.41 -17.52 -1.68
CA HIS A 334 -11.21 -18.70 -1.34
C HIS A 334 -11.38 -18.89 0.17
N GLU A 335 -10.28 -18.78 0.93
CA GLU A 335 -10.29 -18.98 2.39
C GLU A 335 -11.10 -17.92 3.14
N PHE A 336 -11.15 -16.69 2.61
CA PHE A 336 -11.96 -15.60 3.14
C PHE A 336 -13.36 -15.54 2.50
N ALA A 337 -13.71 -16.49 1.62
CA ALA A 337 -14.97 -16.52 0.89
C ALA A 337 -15.29 -15.17 0.20
N LEU A 338 -14.26 -14.55 -0.39
CA LEU A 338 -14.48 -13.31 -1.12
C LEU A 338 -15.38 -13.58 -2.32
N THR A 339 -16.32 -12.68 -2.55
CA THR A 339 -17.22 -12.74 -3.69
C THR A 339 -17.08 -11.48 -4.51
N PRO A 340 -16.92 -11.57 -5.84
CA PRO A 340 -16.97 -10.39 -6.70
C PRO A 340 -18.27 -9.65 -6.43
N GLN A 341 -18.19 -8.36 -6.17
CA GLN A 341 -19.39 -7.54 -6.02
C GLN A 341 -20.12 -7.46 -7.39
N PRO A 342 -21.44 -7.47 -7.42
CA PRO A 342 -22.21 -7.41 -8.66
C PRO A 342 -22.00 -6.13 -9.47
#